data_311efbd7d4239b1a194ac44eb2f2b273
#
_entry.id   311efbd7d4239b1a194ac44eb2f2b273
#
_cell.length_a   1.000
_cell.length_b   1.000
_cell.length_c   1.000
_cell.angle_alpha   90.00
_cell.angle_beta   90.00
_cell.angle_gamma   90.00
#
_symmetry.space_group_name_H-M   'P 1'
#
loop_
_entity.id
_entity.type
_entity.pdbx_description
1 polymer ?
#
loop_
_entity_poly.entity_id
_entity_poly.type
_entity_poly.pdbx_seq_one_letter_code
_entity_poly.pdbx_strand_id
1 'polypeptide(L)'
;SAWVNEGILHESEARTNQMVYSGDLTGPSGWTGQATAGTVTAGSPFGTYQTLSPSASGGNLGPAQRYQIGKSITSGATYVGWSLVKYSAGSGWFVVNMYDTSKQSEQAFFDLQNGVVGSKDTLIIDHGMIDYGDGWWLCWASSNAASTSGGASYEMPNADGVQSCSAADVILIAGTQFEQGATPSSYIPTGSVAATRAAETLTVPAANLPYDSTNMSIQMDGKMTYADSGIASEVEMYRWILNGTNYINSTVQAYSSKTGEPVFSQRDSATALDSVVGSGNTYSPDTNVPFNFAVRHGSTFINAANEGTLLTANTTPTALPNLSSTDLNFGFDFMGTIGQFRMWDED
;
A
#
# COMPACT_ATOMS: atom_id res chain seq x y z
N SER A 1 -19.55 -14.21 10.08
CA SER A 1 -19.21 -13.36 8.92
C SER A 1 -19.19 -14.22 7.67
N ALA A 2 -19.84 -13.76 6.60
CA ALA A 2 -19.77 -14.40 5.30
C ALA A 2 -18.42 -14.05 4.65
N TRP A 3 -17.79 -15.02 4.00
CA TRP A 3 -16.63 -14.77 3.16
C TRP A 3 -17.04 -13.88 1.99
N VAL A 4 -16.33 -12.77 1.78
CA VAL A 4 -16.49 -11.88 0.62
C VAL A 4 -15.32 -12.13 -0.31
N ASN A 5 -15.60 -12.32 -1.62
CA ASN A 5 -14.55 -12.39 -2.62
C ASN A 5 -14.07 -10.96 -2.91
N GLU A 6 -12.90 -10.60 -2.43
CA GLU A 6 -12.30 -9.27 -2.63
C GLU A 6 -11.40 -9.20 -3.88
N GLY A 7 -11.28 -10.30 -4.64
CA GLY A 7 -10.43 -10.39 -5.82
C GLY A 7 -9.07 -11.03 -5.53
N ILE A 8 -8.13 -10.81 -6.42
CA ILE A 8 -6.75 -11.32 -6.34
C ILE A 8 -5.86 -10.22 -5.80
N LEU A 9 -5.22 -10.45 -4.65
CA LEU A 9 -4.15 -9.57 -4.18
C LEU A 9 -2.98 -9.66 -5.17
N HIS A 10 -2.51 -8.52 -5.64
CA HIS A 10 -1.35 -8.40 -6.51
C HIS A 10 -0.44 -7.29 -5.99
N GLU A 11 0.79 -7.63 -5.67
CA GLU A 11 1.79 -6.71 -5.14
C GLU A 11 3.05 -6.78 -6.01
N SER A 12 3.11 -5.90 -6.97
CA SER A 12 4.17 -5.90 -8.00
C SER A 12 5.51 -5.35 -7.50
N GLU A 13 5.57 -4.86 -6.26
CA GLU A 13 6.81 -4.39 -5.65
C GLU A 13 7.40 -5.44 -4.69
N ALA A 14 8.71 -5.67 -4.80
CA ALA A 14 9.42 -6.42 -3.78
C ALA A 14 9.51 -5.61 -2.49
N ARG A 15 9.18 -6.21 -1.35
CA ARG A 15 9.22 -5.57 -0.03
C ARG A 15 9.99 -6.42 0.96
N THR A 16 10.75 -5.77 1.84
CA THR A 16 11.53 -6.44 2.89
C THR A 16 11.11 -5.95 4.25
N ASN A 17 10.52 -6.82 5.06
CA ASN A 17 10.32 -6.53 6.47
C ASN A 17 11.67 -6.62 7.20
N GLN A 18 12.15 -5.49 7.69
CA GLN A 18 13.43 -5.38 8.40
C GLN A 18 13.31 -5.67 9.91
N MET A 19 12.07 -5.73 10.45
CA MET A 19 11.85 -6.18 11.82
C MET A 19 12.16 -7.67 11.92
N VAL A 20 12.88 -8.10 12.94
CA VAL A 20 13.07 -9.51 13.23
C VAL A 20 12.06 -9.96 14.30
N TYR A 21 11.69 -11.25 14.29
CA TYR A 21 10.64 -11.77 15.18
C TYR A 21 9.38 -10.89 15.13
N SER A 22 8.92 -10.56 13.93
CA SER A 22 7.84 -9.60 13.70
C SER A 22 6.48 -10.02 14.28
N GLY A 23 6.27 -11.30 14.55
CA GLY A 23 5.08 -11.86 15.21
C GLY A 23 5.31 -12.23 16.68
N ASP A 24 6.51 -12.00 17.23
CA ASP A 24 6.84 -12.31 18.63
C ASP A 24 7.75 -11.23 19.25
N LEU A 25 7.13 -10.29 19.95
CA LEU A 25 7.81 -9.17 20.62
C LEU A 25 8.55 -9.58 21.90
N THR A 26 8.44 -10.85 22.33
CA THR A 26 9.25 -11.44 23.42
C THR A 26 10.55 -12.03 22.92
N GLY A 27 10.73 -12.12 21.60
CA GLY A 27 11.87 -12.77 20.94
C GLY A 27 13.23 -12.44 21.56
N PRO A 28 14.14 -13.41 21.65
CA PRO A 28 15.36 -13.32 22.45
C PRO A 28 16.37 -12.31 21.94
N SER A 29 16.16 -11.74 20.76
CA SER A 29 17.04 -10.71 20.20
C SER A 29 16.29 -9.81 19.23
N GLY A 30 16.58 -8.51 19.31
CA GLY A 30 16.06 -7.51 18.41
C GLY A 30 15.03 -6.57 19.03
N TRP A 31 14.13 -7.03 19.86
CA TRP A 31 13.16 -6.17 20.52
C TRP A 31 13.71 -5.55 21.80
N THR A 32 13.62 -4.23 21.86
CA THR A 32 14.03 -3.42 23.01
C THR A 32 12.84 -2.59 23.50
N GLY A 33 12.95 -2.00 24.69
CA GLY A 33 11.90 -1.19 25.32
C GLY A 33 11.35 -1.84 26.58
N GLN A 34 10.56 -1.06 27.34
CA GLN A 34 10.11 -1.45 28.67
C GLN A 34 8.70 -2.04 28.68
N ALA A 35 7.90 -1.85 27.64
CA ALA A 35 6.57 -2.44 27.55
C ALA A 35 6.66 -3.98 27.66
N THR A 36 5.72 -4.56 28.38
CA THR A 36 5.62 -6.00 28.60
C THR A 36 4.81 -6.62 27.47
N ALA A 37 5.42 -7.56 26.75
CA ALA A 37 4.73 -8.40 25.77
C ALA A 37 4.32 -9.71 26.44
N GLY A 38 3.06 -10.11 26.25
CA GLY A 38 2.51 -11.37 26.73
C GLY A 38 2.90 -12.56 25.86
N THR A 39 2.34 -13.72 26.18
CA THR A 39 2.53 -14.94 25.37
C THR A 39 1.87 -14.83 24.00
N VAL A 40 2.47 -15.47 23.00
CA VAL A 40 1.87 -15.59 21.65
C VAL A 40 0.61 -16.45 21.73
N THR A 41 -0.50 -15.90 21.23
CA THR A 41 -1.83 -16.51 21.28
C THR A 41 -2.42 -16.53 19.87
N ALA A 42 -3.17 -17.56 19.50
CA ALA A 42 -3.87 -17.65 18.22
C ALA A 42 -5.13 -16.77 18.22
N GLY A 43 -5.55 -16.27 17.03
CA GLY A 43 -6.84 -15.60 16.86
C GLY A 43 -6.78 -14.17 16.33
N SER A 44 -5.70 -13.75 15.69
CA SER A 44 -5.66 -12.50 14.90
C SER A 44 -5.86 -12.77 13.41
N PRO A 45 -6.13 -11.73 12.60
CA PRO A 45 -6.10 -11.84 11.13
C PRO A 45 -4.77 -12.38 10.57
N PHE A 46 -3.65 -12.16 11.27
CA PHE A 46 -2.32 -12.70 10.90
C PHE A 46 -2.01 -14.05 11.57
N GLY A 47 -3.02 -14.70 12.16
CA GLY A 47 -2.91 -15.98 12.84
C GLY A 47 -2.68 -15.85 14.34
N THR A 48 -1.70 -15.10 14.77
CA THR A 48 -1.33 -14.94 16.19
C THR A 48 -1.24 -13.48 16.63
N TYR A 49 -1.38 -13.25 17.93
CA TYR A 49 -1.20 -11.95 18.57
C TYR A 49 -0.56 -12.10 19.97
N GLN A 50 -0.15 -10.99 20.53
CA GLN A 50 0.29 -10.87 21.93
C GLN A 50 -0.44 -9.69 22.59
N THR A 51 -0.56 -9.70 23.90
CA THR A 51 -0.87 -8.47 24.65
C THR A 51 0.38 -7.62 24.74
N LEU A 52 0.22 -6.31 24.65
CA LEU A 52 1.27 -5.35 24.94
C LEU A 52 0.73 -4.35 25.96
N SER A 53 1.49 -4.12 27.04
CA SER A 53 1.13 -3.20 28.10
C SER A 53 2.35 -2.43 28.61
N PRO A 54 2.19 -1.16 29.05
CA PRO A 54 3.27 -0.45 29.72
C PRO A 54 3.74 -1.19 30.98
N SER A 55 5.03 -1.17 31.26
CA SER A 55 5.60 -1.75 32.50
C SER A 55 5.26 -0.92 33.75
N ALA A 56 4.93 0.35 33.55
CA ALA A 56 4.52 1.29 34.58
C ALA A 56 3.80 2.49 33.97
N SER A 57 3.06 3.26 34.78
CA SER A 57 2.61 4.60 34.39
C SER A 57 3.79 5.56 34.38
N GLY A 58 3.81 6.49 33.42
CA GLY A 58 4.92 7.44 33.30
C GLY A 58 4.54 8.76 32.63
N GLY A 59 5.31 9.79 32.88
CA GLY A 59 5.23 11.09 32.21
C GLY A 59 5.88 11.12 30.83
N ASN A 60 6.41 9.99 30.37
CA ASN A 60 6.95 9.77 29.03
C ASN A 60 6.59 8.35 28.55
N LEU A 61 6.81 8.05 27.26
CA LEU A 61 6.46 6.75 26.66
C LEU A 61 7.50 5.64 26.86
N GLY A 62 8.60 5.90 27.56
CA GLY A 62 9.62 4.87 27.85
C GLY A 62 9.05 3.56 28.39
N PRO A 63 8.16 3.56 29.43
CA PRO A 63 7.54 2.35 29.94
C PRO A 63 6.58 1.65 28.96
N ALA A 64 6.09 2.35 27.95
CA ALA A 64 5.03 1.91 27.05
C ALA A 64 5.51 1.52 25.66
N GLN A 65 6.81 1.42 25.42
CA GLN A 65 7.37 1.24 24.07
C GLN A 65 7.98 -0.14 23.87
N ARG A 66 7.82 -0.67 22.63
CA ARG A 66 8.61 -1.77 22.06
C ARG A 66 9.14 -1.33 20.70
N TYR A 67 10.43 -1.49 20.46
CA TYR A 67 11.07 -0.98 19.25
C TYR A 67 12.19 -1.88 18.73
N GLN A 68 12.45 -1.74 17.45
CA GLN A 68 13.68 -2.15 16.78
C GLN A 68 14.24 -0.99 15.97
N ILE A 69 15.43 -0.55 16.32
CA ILE A 69 16.17 0.51 15.64
C ILE A 69 17.53 -0.01 15.18
N GLY A 70 18.31 0.79 14.49
CA GLY A 70 19.59 0.37 13.96
C GLY A 70 19.50 -0.50 12.71
N LYS A 71 18.36 -0.48 12.02
CA LYS A 71 18.20 -1.13 10.73
C LYS A 71 18.93 -0.33 9.65
N SER A 72 19.56 -1.03 8.71
CA SER A 72 20.18 -0.37 7.55
C SER A 72 19.11 0.17 6.62
N ILE A 73 19.11 1.48 6.40
CA ILE A 73 18.18 2.19 5.52
C ILE A 73 18.93 3.04 4.51
N THR A 74 18.26 3.43 3.43
CA THR A 74 18.81 4.30 2.40
C THR A 74 18.38 5.73 2.66
N SER A 75 19.35 6.63 2.88
CA SER A 75 19.07 8.07 3.06
C SER A 75 18.35 8.63 1.82
N GLY A 76 17.31 9.42 2.05
CA GLY A 76 16.45 9.98 1.00
C GLY A 76 15.31 9.09 0.56
N ALA A 77 15.34 7.79 0.88
CA ALA A 77 14.23 6.89 0.57
C ALA A 77 13.11 7.00 1.60
N THR A 78 11.88 6.75 1.19
CA THR A 78 10.72 6.67 2.06
C THR A 78 10.62 5.29 2.69
N TYR A 79 10.30 5.25 3.97
CA TYR A 79 10.05 4.03 4.74
C TYR A 79 8.68 4.11 5.40
N VAL A 80 8.03 2.98 5.52
CA VAL A 80 6.78 2.82 6.26
C VAL A 80 6.98 1.83 7.41
N GLY A 81 6.47 2.21 8.58
CA GLY A 81 6.35 1.35 9.76
C GLY A 81 4.88 1.11 10.06
N TRP A 82 4.51 -0.13 10.40
CA TRP A 82 3.14 -0.45 10.72
C TRP A 82 3.00 -1.66 11.66
N SER A 83 1.85 -1.77 12.29
CA SER A 83 1.46 -2.94 13.07
C SER A 83 -0.05 -3.15 13.01
N LEU A 84 -0.47 -4.40 13.06
CA LEU A 84 -1.86 -4.78 13.25
C LEU A 84 -2.16 -4.82 14.75
N VAL A 85 -3.08 -3.99 15.20
CA VAL A 85 -3.37 -3.78 16.62
C VAL A 85 -4.86 -3.76 16.90
N LYS A 86 -5.24 -4.08 18.15
CA LYS A 86 -6.61 -4.03 18.63
C LYS A 86 -6.64 -3.50 20.05
N TYR A 87 -7.64 -2.65 20.33
CA TYR A 87 -7.93 -2.19 21.70
C TYR A 87 -8.29 -3.34 22.60
N SER A 88 -7.80 -3.30 23.84
CA SER A 88 -8.16 -4.26 24.89
C SER A 88 -8.56 -3.59 26.20
N ALA A 89 -7.79 -2.61 26.68
CA ALA A 89 -8.11 -1.87 27.90
C ALA A 89 -7.37 -0.52 27.97
N GLY A 90 -7.86 0.39 28.80
CA GLY A 90 -7.23 1.68 29.08
C GLY A 90 -7.62 2.79 28.12
N SER A 91 -6.68 3.65 27.72
CA SER A 91 -6.91 4.82 26.88
C SER A 91 -7.28 4.48 25.43
N GLY A 92 -6.79 3.35 24.92
CA GLY A 92 -7.00 2.92 23.54
C GLY A 92 -6.13 3.64 22.50
N TRP A 93 -5.21 4.51 22.90
CA TRP A 93 -4.31 5.20 22.00
C TRP A 93 -3.06 4.36 21.67
N PHE A 94 -2.64 4.45 20.42
CA PHE A 94 -1.48 3.74 19.87
C PHE A 94 -0.63 4.69 19.03
N VAL A 95 0.66 4.46 18.98
CA VAL A 95 1.62 5.24 18.19
C VAL A 95 2.47 4.31 17.34
N VAL A 96 2.59 4.66 16.08
CA VAL A 96 3.71 4.24 15.23
C VAL A 96 4.72 5.37 15.20
N ASN A 97 5.91 5.10 15.71
CA ASN A 97 6.98 6.06 15.80
C ASN A 97 8.10 5.67 14.83
N MET A 98 8.34 6.51 13.84
CA MET A 98 9.38 6.34 12.84
C MET A 98 10.67 6.95 13.37
N TYR A 99 11.73 6.16 13.39
CA TYR A 99 13.03 6.57 13.96
C TYR A 99 14.14 6.52 12.91
N ASP A 100 14.95 7.56 12.88
CA ASP A 100 16.28 7.52 12.28
C ASP A 100 17.29 8.32 13.11
N THR A 101 18.58 8.03 12.97
CA THR A 101 19.64 8.62 13.81
C THR A 101 19.80 10.13 13.62
N SER A 102 19.23 10.73 12.56
CA SER A 102 19.30 12.17 12.31
C SER A 102 18.06 12.91 12.77
N LYS A 103 16.88 12.29 12.68
CA LYS A 103 15.58 12.89 13.07
C LYS A 103 15.16 12.54 14.49
N GLN A 104 15.65 11.43 15.00
CA GLN A 104 15.36 10.79 16.28
C GLN A 104 13.98 10.12 16.33
N SER A 105 12.88 10.85 16.42
CA SER A 105 11.56 10.26 16.70
C SER A 105 10.48 11.10 16.04
N GLU A 106 9.64 10.44 15.25
CA GLU A 106 8.53 11.04 14.52
C GLU A 106 7.28 10.17 14.69
N GLN A 107 6.24 10.70 15.31
CA GLN A 107 5.11 9.95 15.82
C GLN A 107 3.84 10.19 15.00
N ALA A 108 3.06 9.14 14.80
CA ALA A 108 1.69 9.19 14.32
C ALA A 108 0.79 8.47 15.34
N PHE A 109 -0.33 9.11 15.70
CA PHE A 109 -1.23 8.69 16.77
C PHE A 109 -2.52 8.09 16.22
N PHE A 110 -3.06 7.08 16.92
CA PHE A 110 -4.25 6.33 16.49
C PHE A 110 -5.13 5.99 17.68
N ASP A 111 -6.43 6.27 17.57
CA ASP A 111 -7.46 5.86 18.54
C ASP A 111 -8.05 4.51 18.10
N LEU A 112 -7.58 3.43 18.72
CA LEU A 112 -8.00 2.07 18.40
C LEU A 112 -9.42 1.76 18.84
N GLN A 113 -9.92 2.46 19.87
CA GLN A 113 -11.27 2.24 20.40
C GLN A 113 -12.34 2.77 19.44
N ASN A 114 -12.09 3.92 18.82
CA ASN A 114 -13.03 4.60 17.94
C ASN A 114 -12.67 4.45 16.45
N GLY A 115 -11.52 3.87 16.10
CA GLY A 115 -11.05 3.73 14.72
C GLY A 115 -10.75 5.09 14.08
N VAL A 116 -10.08 5.98 14.82
CA VAL A 116 -9.83 7.36 14.38
C VAL A 116 -8.34 7.61 14.26
N VAL A 117 -7.93 8.12 13.11
CA VAL A 117 -6.56 8.61 12.89
C VAL A 117 -6.38 9.92 13.67
N GLY A 118 -5.37 9.95 14.54
CA GLY A 118 -5.02 11.10 15.36
C GLY A 118 -4.02 12.04 14.70
N SER A 119 -3.31 12.80 15.52
CA SER A 119 -2.27 13.74 15.06
C SER A 119 -1.00 13.02 14.59
N LYS A 120 -0.15 13.76 13.88
CA LYS A 120 1.19 13.31 13.47
C LYS A 120 2.23 14.43 13.62
N ASP A 121 3.47 14.04 13.79
CA ASP A 121 4.61 14.93 13.76
C ASP A 121 4.89 15.44 12.32
N THR A 122 5.61 16.55 12.22
CA THR A 122 5.78 17.30 10.96
C THR A 122 6.52 16.50 9.87
N LEU A 123 7.43 15.60 10.26
CA LEU A 123 8.23 14.83 9.30
C LEU A 123 7.59 13.47 8.92
N ILE A 124 6.46 13.12 9.54
CA ILE A 124 5.61 12.05 9.02
C ILE A 124 4.96 12.56 7.72
N ILE A 125 5.26 11.90 6.63
CA ILE A 125 4.70 12.23 5.31
C ILE A 125 3.22 11.89 5.30
N ASP A 126 2.92 10.63 5.63
CA ASP A 126 1.56 10.11 5.61
C ASP A 126 1.36 9.06 6.71
N HIS A 127 0.11 8.85 7.11
CA HIS A 127 -0.27 7.89 8.14
C HIS A 127 -1.74 7.51 7.97
N GLY A 128 -2.12 6.33 8.45
CA GLY A 128 -3.50 5.89 8.32
C GLY A 128 -3.81 4.63 9.11
N MET A 129 -5.09 4.26 9.08
CA MET A 129 -5.63 3.03 9.64
C MET A 129 -6.39 2.26 8.58
N ILE A 130 -6.20 0.94 8.55
CA ILE A 130 -6.95 0.03 7.68
C ILE A 130 -7.74 -0.92 8.58
N ASP A 131 -9.06 -0.99 8.38
CA ASP A 131 -9.93 -1.89 9.13
C ASP A 131 -9.76 -3.34 8.64
N TYR A 132 -9.34 -4.21 9.55
CA TYR A 132 -9.24 -5.66 9.34
C TYR A 132 -10.41 -6.44 9.94
N GLY A 133 -11.44 -5.74 10.42
CA GLY A 133 -12.61 -6.32 11.07
C GLY A 133 -12.39 -6.70 12.53
N ASP A 134 -13.48 -6.95 13.24
CA ASP A 134 -13.49 -7.35 14.65
C ASP A 134 -12.68 -6.44 15.59
N GLY A 135 -12.53 -5.15 15.22
CA GLY A 135 -11.76 -4.14 15.98
C GLY A 135 -10.25 -4.24 15.81
N TRP A 136 -9.76 -4.99 14.83
CA TRP A 136 -8.35 -5.00 14.41
C TRP A 136 -8.09 -3.88 13.40
N TRP A 137 -7.06 -3.08 13.67
CA TRP A 137 -6.63 -1.97 12.84
C TRP A 137 -5.16 -2.15 12.44
N LEU A 138 -4.86 -2.08 11.15
CA LEU A 138 -3.48 -1.89 10.70
C LEU A 138 -3.18 -0.39 10.78
N CYS A 139 -2.37 0.02 11.76
CA CYS A 139 -1.94 1.40 11.94
C CYS A 139 -0.56 1.58 11.32
N TRP A 140 -0.39 2.59 10.47
CA TRP A 140 0.84 2.81 9.73
C TRP A 140 1.24 4.28 9.67
N ALA A 141 2.55 4.52 9.53
CA ALA A 141 3.11 5.83 9.28
C ALA A 141 4.33 5.74 8.35
N SER A 142 4.53 6.75 7.51
CA SER A 142 5.67 6.83 6.60
C SER A 142 6.47 8.11 6.80
N SER A 143 7.79 8.02 6.59
CA SER A 143 8.70 9.16 6.63
C SER A 143 9.89 8.97 5.69
N ASN A 144 10.50 10.08 5.25
CA ASN A 144 11.75 10.01 4.49
C ASN A 144 12.93 9.81 5.46
N ALA A 145 13.78 8.84 5.14
CA ALA A 145 15.00 8.62 5.91
C ALA A 145 16.00 9.77 5.68
N ALA A 146 16.47 10.38 6.75
CA ALA A 146 17.53 11.38 6.70
C ALA A 146 18.92 10.80 6.99
N SER A 147 18.98 9.54 7.39
CA SER A 147 20.23 8.82 7.73
C SER A 147 20.27 7.42 7.09
N THR A 148 21.32 6.66 7.38
CA THR A 148 21.49 5.28 6.93
C THR A 148 21.16 4.24 8.00
N SER A 149 20.63 4.68 9.15
CA SER A 149 20.23 3.81 10.26
C SER A 149 18.92 4.28 10.86
N GLY A 150 17.93 3.41 10.91
CA GLY A 150 16.59 3.73 11.39
C GLY A 150 15.82 2.53 11.92
N GLY A 151 14.51 2.64 12.00
CA GLY A 151 13.60 1.61 12.48
C GLY A 151 12.26 2.16 12.92
N ALA A 152 11.51 1.40 13.70
CA ALA A 152 10.24 1.84 14.24
C ALA A 152 10.07 1.42 15.71
N SER A 153 9.22 2.19 16.41
CA SER A 153 8.73 1.91 17.76
C SER A 153 7.21 1.86 17.76
N TYR A 154 6.66 1.06 18.65
CA TYR A 154 5.22 0.88 18.87
C TYR A 154 4.93 1.23 20.32
N GLU A 155 4.04 2.19 20.54
CA GLU A 155 3.90 2.87 21.83
C GLU A 155 2.43 3.05 22.23
N MET A 156 2.16 3.18 23.52
CA MET A 156 0.80 3.34 24.06
C MET A 156 0.72 4.63 24.90
N PRO A 157 0.31 5.77 24.29
CA PRO A 157 0.09 7.01 25.00
C PRO A 157 -1.28 7.07 25.69
N ASN A 158 -1.47 8.02 26.61
CA ASN A 158 -2.77 8.25 27.26
C ASN A 158 -3.79 8.99 26.37
N ALA A 159 -3.34 9.74 25.37
CA ALA A 159 -4.20 10.53 24.49
C ALA A 159 -3.42 10.93 23.22
N ASP A 160 -4.14 11.54 22.26
CA ASP A 160 -3.56 12.12 21.04
C ASP A 160 -2.49 13.19 21.36
N GLY A 161 -1.33 13.08 20.71
CA GLY A 161 -0.20 14.01 20.89
C GLY A 161 0.45 14.00 22.28
N VAL A 162 0.08 13.08 23.16
CA VAL A 162 0.55 13.05 24.56
C VAL A 162 1.67 12.04 24.74
N GLN A 163 2.70 12.42 25.49
CA GLN A 163 3.88 11.57 25.73
C GLN A 163 3.82 10.74 27.02
N SER A 164 2.73 10.84 27.80
CA SER A 164 2.54 10.04 29.00
C SER A 164 1.83 8.72 28.73
N CYS A 165 2.03 7.72 29.59
CA CYS A 165 1.39 6.39 29.50
C CYS A 165 0.83 5.95 30.84
N SER A 166 -0.10 4.98 30.80
CA SER A 166 -0.72 4.36 31.98
C SER A 166 -0.47 2.86 32.00
N ALA A 167 -0.13 2.32 33.18
CA ALA A 167 -0.02 0.88 33.37
C ALA A 167 -1.35 0.12 33.18
N ALA A 168 -2.47 0.84 33.08
CA ALA A 168 -3.79 0.24 32.82
C ALA A 168 -4.05 0.02 31.30
N ASP A 169 -3.20 0.58 30.43
CA ASP A 169 -3.36 0.41 28.98
C ASP A 169 -2.93 -0.98 28.54
N VAL A 170 -3.77 -1.61 27.72
CA VAL A 170 -3.47 -2.91 27.10
C VAL A 170 -3.98 -2.90 25.68
N ILE A 171 -3.12 -3.27 24.74
CA ILE A 171 -3.50 -3.55 23.36
C ILE A 171 -3.18 -5.00 23.00
N LEU A 172 -3.84 -5.51 21.98
CA LEU A 172 -3.41 -6.74 21.29
C LEU A 172 -2.61 -6.30 20.06
N ILE A 173 -1.47 -6.93 19.83
CA ILE A 173 -0.56 -6.64 18.73
C ILE A 173 -0.25 -7.91 17.94
N ALA A 174 -0.37 -7.85 16.62
CA ALA A 174 -0.23 -8.99 15.73
C ALA A 174 0.54 -8.58 14.47
N GLY A 175 1.79 -8.94 14.42
CA GLY A 175 2.67 -8.59 13.32
C GLY A 175 3.10 -7.12 13.34
N THR A 176 4.35 -6.94 13.06
CA THR A 176 4.99 -5.62 12.94
C THR A 176 5.83 -5.61 11.68
N GLN A 177 5.89 -4.50 10.99
CA GLN A 177 6.68 -4.38 9.78
C GLN A 177 7.33 -3.00 9.67
N PHE A 178 8.55 -2.97 9.18
CA PHE A 178 9.28 -1.77 8.78
C PHE A 178 9.97 -2.06 7.46
N GLU A 179 9.58 -1.34 6.43
CA GLU A 179 9.97 -1.60 5.05
C GLU A 179 10.19 -0.33 4.26
N GLN A 180 10.97 -0.41 3.18
CA GLN A 180 11.08 0.68 2.23
C GLN A 180 9.80 0.75 1.39
N GLY A 181 9.20 1.92 1.30
CA GLY A 181 7.97 2.22 0.59
C GLY A 181 7.22 3.35 1.26
N ALA A 182 6.29 3.97 0.55
CA ALA A 182 5.47 5.07 1.07
C ALA A 182 4.17 4.57 1.74
N THR A 183 3.74 3.37 1.40
CA THR A 183 2.50 2.73 1.88
C THR A 183 2.78 1.33 2.40
N PRO A 184 1.96 0.79 3.32
CA PRO A 184 2.13 -0.57 3.82
C PRO A 184 1.90 -1.60 2.72
N SER A 185 2.68 -2.69 2.74
CA SER A 185 2.42 -3.91 1.99
C SER A 185 1.79 -4.99 2.87
N SER A 186 1.42 -6.14 2.28
CA SER A 186 0.95 -7.29 3.06
C SER A 186 2.00 -7.77 4.06
N TYR A 187 1.53 -8.40 5.13
CA TYR A 187 2.41 -8.86 6.21
C TYR A 187 3.46 -9.88 5.71
N ILE A 188 4.71 -9.59 5.98
CA ILE A 188 5.86 -10.46 5.73
C ILE A 188 6.39 -10.96 7.08
N PRO A 189 6.02 -12.17 7.51
CA PRO A 189 6.46 -12.70 8.79
C PRO A 189 7.98 -12.95 8.78
N THR A 190 8.63 -12.60 9.88
CA THR A 190 10.07 -12.76 10.06
C THR A 190 10.40 -13.60 11.29
N GLY A 191 11.48 -14.36 11.19
CA GLY A 191 12.16 -15.01 12.31
C GLY A 191 13.33 -14.18 12.80
N SER A 192 14.48 -14.82 13.00
CA SER A 192 15.72 -14.19 13.49
C SER A 192 16.40 -13.25 12.49
N VAL A 193 15.93 -13.21 11.24
CA VAL A 193 16.45 -12.36 10.16
C VAL A 193 15.30 -11.66 9.43
N ALA A 194 15.62 -10.56 8.78
CA ALA A 194 14.70 -9.89 7.85
C ALA A 194 14.25 -10.85 6.73
N ALA A 195 13.04 -10.67 6.23
CA ALA A 195 12.50 -11.47 5.15
C ALA A 195 12.00 -10.57 4.01
N THR A 196 12.21 -11.03 2.78
CA THR A 196 11.78 -10.34 1.57
C THR A 196 10.69 -11.14 0.88
N ARG A 197 9.57 -10.47 0.57
CA ARG A 197 8.62 -10.94 -0.43
C ARG A 197 9.07 -10.41 -1.79
N ALA A 198 9.22 -11.30 -2.77
CA ALA A 198 9.52 -10.92 -4.13
C ALA A 198 8.35 -10.15 -4.76
N ALA A 199 8.65 -9.32 -5.76
CA ALA A 199 7.63 -8.73 -6.62
C ALA A 199 6.82 -9.84 -7.30
N GLU A 200 5.51 -9.67 -7.34
CA GLU A 200 4.61 -10.59 -8.03
C GLU A 200 4.51 -10.23 -9.52
N THR A 201 4.30 -11.22 -10.35
CA THR A 201 4.02 -11.06 -11.77
C THR A 201 2.71 -11.77 -12.09
N LEU A 202 1.76 -11.04 -12.62
CA LEU A 202 0.49 -11.58 -13.06
C LEU A 202 0.34 -11.35 -14.57
N THR A 203 0.17 -12.45 -15.31
CA THR A 203 0.19 -12.44 -16.78
C THR A 203 -0.95 -13.27 -17.34
N VAL A 204 -1.61 -12.76 -18.38
CA VAL A 204 -2.55 -13.54 -19.20
C VAL A 204 -1.84 -13.90 -20.52
N PRO A 205 -1.63 -15.20 -20.81
CA PRO A 205 -1.00 -15.64 -22.05
C PRO A 205 -1.77 -15.17 -23.29
N ALA A 206 -1.06 -14.81 -24.34
CA ALA A 206 -1.63 -14.35 -25.62
C ALA A 206 -2.73 -15.29 -26.17
N ALA A 207 -2.56 -16.59 -26.01
CA ALA A 207 -3.52 -17.57 -26.47
C ALA A 207 -4.90 -17.53 -25.76
N ASN A 208 -4.98 -16.85 -24.61
CA ASN A 208 -6.20 -16.69 -23.81
C ASN A 208 -6.82 -15.30 -23.94
N LEU A 209 -6.20 -14.42 -24.73
CA LEU A 209 -6.67 -13.04 -24.93
C LEU A 209 -7.54 -12.97 -26.19
N PRO A 210 -8.74 -12.41 -26.14
CA PRO A 210 -9.46 -12.04 -27.33
C PRO A 210 -8.70 -10.90 -28.03
N TYR A 211 -8.46 -11.05 -29.32
CA TYR A 211 -7.81 -10.02 -30.12
C TYR A 211 -8.57 -9.82 -31.44
N ASP A 212 -9.02 -8.58 -31.66
CA ASP A 212 -9.45 -8.10 -32.95
C ASP A 212 -8.56 -6.95 -33.42
N SER A 213 -8.28 -6.90 -34.72
CA SER A 213 -7.39 -5.86 -35.30
C SER A 213 -8.05 -4.50 -35.43
N THR A 214 -9.34 -4.39 -35.18
CA THR A 214 -10.12 -3.17 -35.37
C THR A 214 -10.62 -2.55 -34.09
N ASN A 215 -10.94 -3.38 -33.08
CA ASN A 215 -11.46 -2.91 -31.79
C ASN A 215 -11.28 -3.94 -30.69
N MET A 216 -11.24 -3.47 -29.46
CA MET A 216 -11.21 -4.26 -28.23
C MET A 216 -11.81 -3.47 -27.08
N SER A 217 -12.47 -4.17 -26.18
CA SER A 217 -13.01 -3.58 -24.96
C SER A 217 -12.37 -4.22 -23.75
N ILE A 218 -11.98 -3.42 -22.75
CA ILE A 218 -11.39 -3.85 -21.49
C ILE A 218 -12.14 -3.19 -20.34
N GLN A 219 -12.50 -3.98 -19.34
CA GLN A 219 -13.03 -3.52 -18.06
C GLN A 219 -12.17 -4.06 -16.93
N MET A 220 -11.88 -3.21 -15.94
CA MET A 220 -11.16 -3.59 -14.74
C MET A 220 -11.71 -2.86 -13.53
N ASP A 221 -11.84 -3.56 -12.41
CA ASP A 221 -12.16 -2.99 -11.11
C ASP A 221 -11.30 -3.62 -10.00
N GLY A 222 -11.22 -2.93 -8.88
CA GLY A 222 -10.45 -3.39 -7.74
C GLY A 222 -10.18 -2.28 -6.72
N LYS A 223 -9.11 -2.47 -5.97
CA LYS A 223 -8.58 -1.47 -5.03
C LYS A 223 -7.08 -1.36 -5.22
N MET A 224 -6.53 -0.17 -5.19
CA MET A 224 -5.08 0.07 -5.26
C MET A 224 -4.62 0.86 -4.04
N THR A 225 -3.36 0.64 -3.66
CA THR A 225 -2.68 1.40 -2.61
C THR A 225 -1.49 2.08 -3.23
N TYR A 226 -1.44 3.40 -3.20
CA TYR A 226 -0.31 4.16 -3.74
C TYR A 226 -0.20 5.53 -3.08
N ALA A 227 0.97 6.14 -3.19
CA ALA A 227 1.26 7.49 -2.72
C ALA A 227 1.69 8.40 -3.87
N ASP A 228 1.46 9.70 -3.73
CA ASP A 228 2.09 10.69 -4.61
C ASP A 228 3.59 10.73 -4.35
N SER A 229 4.38 10.44 -5.38
CA SER A 229 5.84 10.44 -5.28
C SER A 229 6.47 11.82 -5.48
N GLY A 230 5.69 12.81 -5.92
CA GLY A 230 6.18 14.14 -6.29
C GLY A 230 7.10 14.18 -7.52
N ILE A 231 7.45 13.03 -8.06
CA ILE A 231 8.24 12.85 -9.30
C ILE A 231 7.41 12.09 -10.33
N ALA A 232 7.78 12.18 -11.60
CA ALA A 232 7.06 11.47 -12.66
C ALA A 232 7.06 9.95 -12.38
N SER A 233 5.90 9.44 -11.99
CA SER A 233 5.64 8.03 -11.73
C SER A 233 4.19 7.71 -12.05
N GLU A 234 3.90 6.45 -12.27
CA GLU A 234 2.59 5.95 -12.68
C GLU A 234 2.34 4.62 -11.98
N VAL A 235 1.08 4.40 -11.55
CA VAL A 235 0.59 3.07 -11.20
C VAL A 235 0.04 2.46 -12.48
N GLU A 236 0.68 1.43 -12.99
CA GLU A 236 0.24 0.76 -14.21
C GLU A 236 -0.79 -0.32 -13.87
N MET A 237 -2.01 -0.18 -14.36
CA MET A 237 -3.10 -1.10 -14.09
C MET A 237 -2.97 -2.38 -14.91
N TYR A 238 -2.72 -2.24 -16.20
CA TYR A 238 -2.35 -3.30 -17.12
C TYR A 238 -1.48 -2.76 -18.25
N ARG A 239 -0.68 -3.65 -18.83
CA ARG A 239 0.13 -3.39 -20.00
C ARG A 239 0.08 -4.58 -20.95
N TRP A 240 -0.33 -4.32 -22.18
CA TRP A 240 -0.23 -5.25 -23.29
C TRP A 240 0.75 -4.70 -24.29
N ILE A 241 1.98 -5.23 -24.33
CA ILE A 241 3.12 -4.62 -25.00
C ILE A 241 3.91 -5.62 -25.80
N LEU A 242 4.13 -5.31 -27.08
CA LEU A 242 5.11 -5.98 -27.93
C LEU A 242 6.52 -5.33 -27.79
N ASN A 243 6.56 -4.00 -27.78
CA ASN A 243 7.77 -3.19 -27.57
C ASN A 243 7.39 -1.75 -27.24
N GLY A 244 8.38 -0.87 -27.03
CA GLY A 244 8.15 0.52 -26.61
C GLY A 244 7.37 1.41 -27.59
N THR A 245 7.02 0.90 -28.77
CA THR A 245 6.23 1.62 -29.79
C THR A 245 4.96 0.89 -30.22
N ASN A 246 4.70 -0.31 -29.65
CA ASN A 246 3.52 -1.11 -29.95
C ASN A 246 2.94 -1.63 -28.64
N TYR A 247 1.93 -0.94 -28.12
CA TYR A 247 1.32 -1.29 -26.83
C TYR A 247 -0.06 -0.69 -26.64
N ILE A 248 -0.78 -1.27 -25.68
CA ILE A 248 -1.97 -0.74 -25.04
C ILE A 248 -1.71 -0.79 -23.53
N ASN A 249 -1.99 0.29 -22.83
CA ASN A 249 -1.91 0.30 -21.37
C ASN A 249 -2.95 1.21 -20.71
N SER A 250 -3.16 0.98 -19.43
CA SER A 250 -3.87 1.90 -18.54
C SER A 250 -2.99 2.22 -17.35
N THR A 251 -2.87 3.51 -17.04
CA THR A 251 -2.10 4.01 -15.90
C THR A 251 -2.90 5.00 -15.07
N VAL A 252 -2.56 5.13 -13.80
CA VAL A 252 -2.96 6.24 -12.93
C VAL A 252 -1.71 7.04 -12.61
N GLN A 253 -1.71 8.33 -12.93
CA GLN A 253 -0.55 9.18 -12.69
C GLN A 253 -0.43 9.50 -11.20
N ALA A 254 0.78 9.43 -10.66
CA ALA A 254 1.08 9.55 -9.23
C ALA A 254 2.09 10.68 -8.96
N TYR A 255 1.95 11.84 -9.65
CA TYR A 255 2.88 12.96 -9.50
C TYR A 255 2.26 14.32 -9.74
N SER A 256 2.66 15.31 -8.95
CA SER A 256 2.38 16.74 -9.13
C SER A 256 0.89 17.06 -9.39
N SER A 257 0.60 17.90 -10.39
CA SER A 257 -0.76 18.34 -10.74
C SER A 257 -1.61 17.28 -11.44
N LYS A 258 -1.06 16.09 -11.68
CA LYS A 258 -1.74 14.98 -12.38
C LYS A 258 -2.03 13.79 -11.49
N THR A 259 -1.74 13.91 -10.21
CA THR A 259 -1.98 12.86 -9.23
C THR A 259 -3.41 12.35 -9.30
N GLY A 260 -3.59 11.03 -9.42
CA GLY A 260 -4.89 10.38 -9.50
C GLY A 260 -5.58 10.49 -10.86
N GLU A 261 -4.89 10.97 -11.90
CA GLU A 261 -5.41 11.08 -13.26
C GLU A 261 -5.30 9.74 -13.99
N PRO A 262 -6.41 9.07 -14.38
CA PRO A 262 -6.35 7.86 -15.19
C PRO A 262 -6.04 8.19 -16.64
N VAL A 263 -5.18 7.40 -17.25
CA VAL A 263 -4.77 7.52 -18.66
C VAL A 263 -4.93 6.17 -19.34
N PHE A 264 -5.61 6.17 -20.48
CA PHE A 264 -5.81 5.00 -21.34
C PHE A 264 -5.13 5.25 -22.67
N SER A 265 -4.14 4.45 -23.01
CA SER A 265 -3.26 4.72 -24.14
C SER A 265 -3.15 3.55 -25.10
N GLN A 266 -2.98 3.86 -26.38
CA GLN A 266 -2.52 2.94 -27.41
C GLN A 266 -1.44 3.57 -28.26
N ARG A 267 -0.55 2.77 -28.79
CA ARG A 267 0.49 3.22 -29.72
C ARG A 267 0.79 2.11 -30.71
N ASP A 268 0.80 2.48 -32.01
CA ASP A 268 1.23 1.59 -33.07
C ASP A 268 2.46 2.18 -33.78
N SER A 269 3.54 1.38 -33.81
CA SER A 269 4.80 1.71 -34.48
C SER A 269 5.45 3.03 -33.97
N ALA A 270 6.09 3.80 -34.85
CA ALA A 270 6.77 5.04 -34.48
C ALA A 270 5.82 6.26 -34.46
N THR A 271 4.52 6.07 -34.45
CA THR A 271 3.53 7.14 -34.43
C THR A 271 3.42 7.82 -33.08
N ALA A 272 2.65 8.90 -33.02
CA ALA A 272 2.34 9.57 -31.76
C ALA A 272 1.58 8.63 -30.81
N LEU A 273 1.70 8.88 -29.52
CA LEU A 273 0.90 8.25 -28.51
C LEU A 273 -0.55 8.77 -28.60
N ASP A 274 -1.48 7.87 -28.77
CA ASP A 274 -2.91 8.15 -28.70
C ASP A 274 -3.43 7.82 -27.31
N SER A 275 -4.21 8.74 -26.71
CA SER A 275 -4.73 8.52 -25.37
C SER A 275 -6.08 9.18 -25.14
N VAL A 276 -6.78 8.68 -24.13
CA VAL A 276 -7.90 9.31 -23.43
C VAL A 276 -7.49 9.50 -21.98
N VAL A 277 -7.72 10.68 -21.46
CA VAL A 277 -7.25 11.11 -20.14
C VAL A 277 -8.44 11.53 -19.29
N GLY A 278 -8.47 11.08 -18.05
CA GLY A 278 -9.46 11.48 -17.06
C GLY A 278 -9.09 12.81 -16.38
N SER A 279 -9.77 13.12 -15.30
CA SER A 279 -9.45 14.28 -14.47
C SER A 279 -8.42 13.93 -13.40
N GLY A 280 -7.55 14.86 -13.05
CA GLY A 280 -6.71 14.76 -11.87
C GLY A 280 -7.53 14.57 -10.60
N ASN A 281 -6.97 13.86 -9.61
CA ASN A 281 -7.62 13.48 -8.34
C ASN A 281 -8.87 12.58 -8.47
N THR A 282 -9.09 11.96 -9.62
CA THR A 282 -10.15 10.94 -9.75
C THR A 282 -9.91 9.79 -8.78
N TYR A 283 -8.66 9.35 -8.68
CA TYR A 283 -8.20 8.33 -7.75
C TYR A 283 -7.14 8.94 -6.84
N SER A 284 -7.55 9.69 -5.82
CA SER A 284 -6.60 10.31 -4.89
C SER A 284 -5.75 9.26 -4.18
N PRO A 285 -4.43 9.53 -3.98
CA PRO A 285 -3.55 8.60 -3.29
C PRO A 285 -4.06 8.27 -1.89
N ASP A 286 -4.12 6.99 -1.58
CA ASP A 286 -4.47 6.45 -0.26
C ASP A 286 -4.25 4.92 -0.27
N THR A 287 -4.58 4.27 0.84
CA THR A 287 -4.67 2.81 0.95
C THR A 287 -6.05 2.31 0.48
N ASN A 288 -6.07 1.21 -0.27
CA ASN A 288 -7.29 0.57 -0.76
C ASN A 288 -8.23 1.49 -1.55
N VAL A 289 -7.70 2.40 -2.35
CA VAL A 289 -8.47 3.29 -3.23
C VAL A 289 -9.25 2.44 -4.22
N PRO A 290 -10.59 2.45 -4.20
CA PRO A 290 -11.39 1.69 -5.16
C PRO A 290 -11.22 2.30 -6.55
N PHE A 291 -11.23 1.46 -7.57
CA PHE A 291 -11.24 1.88 -8.96
C PHE A 291 -12.17 1.00 -9.79
N ASN A 292 -12.79 1.62 -10.79
CA ASN A 292 -13.59 0.94 -11.79
C ASN A 292 -13.52 1.71 -13.10
N PHE A 293 -13.04 1.09 -14.16
CA PHE A 293 -12.99 1.69 -15.47
C PHE A 293 -13.33 0.70 -16.58
N ALA A 294 -13.78 1.24 -17.70
CA ALA A 294 -13.92 0.53 -18.95
C ALA A 294 -13.31 1.36 -20.09
N VAL A 295 -12.65 0.73 -21.02
CA VAL A 295 -12.03 1.37 -22.16
C VAL A 295 -12.29 0.54 -23.44
N ARG A 296 -12.53 1.26 -24.53
CA ARG A 296 -12.60 0.72 -25.89
C ARG A 296 -11.44 1.27 -26.70
N HIS A 297 -10.56 0.38 -27.09
CA HIS A 297 -9.46 0.67 -28.02
C HIS A 297 -9.89 0.31 -29.45
N GLY A 298 -9.64 1.19 -30.37
CA GLY A 298 -10.02 0.97 -31.78
C GLY A 298 -9.05 1.61 -32.76
N SER A 299 -9.15 1.21 -34.01
CA SER A 299 -8.36 1.81 -35.10
C SER A 299 -8.82 3.21 -35.48
N THR A 300 -10.03 3.62 -35.07
CA THR A 300 -10.65 4.91 -35.40
C THR A 300 -11.17 5.66 -34.17
N PHE A 301 -11.02 5.11 -32.98
CA PHE A 301 -11.47 5.73 -31.74
C PHE A 301 -10.74 5.13 -30.52
N ILE A 302 -10.66 5.92 -29.45
CA ILE A 302 -10.45 5.44 -28.07
C ILE A 302 -11.54 6.09 -27.23
N ASN A 303 -12.34 5.28 -26.55
CA ASN A 303 -13.36 5.73 -25.60
C ASN A 303 -13.08 5.13 -24.25
N ALA A 304 -13.28 5.88 -23.19
CA ALA A 304 -13.15 5.37 -21.85
C ALA A 304 -14.20 5.96 -20.91
N ALA A 305 -14.47 5.22 -19.86
CA ALA A 305 -15.25 5.68 -18.71
C ALA A 305 -14.55 5.25 -17.42
N ASN A 306 -14.55 6.12 -16.42
CA ASN A 306 -14.08 5.80 -15.08
C ASN A 306 -15.13 6.20 -14.04
N GLU A 307 -15.36 5.38 -13.04
CA GLU A 307 -16.38 5.58 -12.01
C GLU A 307 -17.76 5.93 -12.60
N GLY A 308 -18.15 5.28 -13.71
CA GLY A 308 -19.40 5.53 -14.41
C GLY A 308 -19.46 6.82 -15.23
N THR A 309 -18.39 7.62 -15.27
CA THR A 309 -18.32 8.87 -16.02
C THR A 309 -17.58 8.68 -17.34
N LEU A 310 -18.23 9.03 -18.46
CA LEU A 310 -17.59 9.01 -19.78
C LEU A 310 -16.53 10.10 -19.88
N LEU A 311 -15.38 9.74 -20.43
CA LEU A 311 -14.29 10.66 -20.72
C LEU A 311 -14.41 11.22 -22.16
N THR A 312 -13.67 12.30 -22.44
CA THR A 312 -13.60 12.85 -23.79
C THR A 312 -12.88 11.87 -24.71
N ALA A 313 -13.59 11.36 -25.69
CA ALA A 313 -13.06 10.37 -26.64
C ALA A 313 -11.96 10.95 -27.54
N ASN A 314 -10.95 10.15 -27.86
CA ASN A 314 -10.09 10.38 -29.01
C ASN A 314 -10.76 9.75 -30.24
N THR A 315 -11.16 10.58 -31.20
CA THR A 315 -11.87 10.18 -32.44
C THR A 315 -10.95 10.04 -33.64
N THR A 316 -9.67 10.25 -33.48
CA THR A 316 -8.66 10.23 -34.54
C THR A 316 -7.36 9.54 -34.11
N PRO A 317 -7.43 8.37 -33.44
CA PRO A 317 -6.21 7.63 -33.12
C PRO A 317 -5.54 7.15 -34.43
N THR A 318 -4.23 6.91 -34.34
CA THR A 318 -3.43 6.53 -35.49
C THR A 318 -3.73 5.10 -35.94
N ALA A 319 -3.65 4.16 -35.07
CA ALA A 319 -3.96 2.75 -35.33
C ALA A 319 -4.03 1.94 -34.02
N LEU A 320 -4.66 0.77 -34.09
CA LEU A 320 -4.60 -0.24 -33.03
C LEU A 320 -3.37 -1.13 -33.27
N PRO A 321 -2.45 -1.29 -32.29
CA PRO A 321 -1.26 -2.13 -32.47
C PRO A 321 -1.61 -3.62 -32.57
N ASN A 322 -0.87 -4.36 -33.37
CA ASN A 322 -1.00 -5.82 -33.40
C ASN A 322 -0.26 -6.46 -32.20
N LEU A 323 -1.04 -6.94 -31.25
CA LEU A 323 -0.59 -7.56 -30.01
C LEU A 323 -0.97 -9.05 -29.88
N SER A 324 -1.47 -9.65 -30.97
CA SER A 324 -2.00 -11.02 -30.98
C SER A 324 -1.02 -12.11 -30.54
N SER A 325 0.28 -11.83 -30.53
CA SER A 325 1.32 -12.76 -30.13
C SER A 325 2.01 -12.43 -28.81
N THR A 326 1.47 -11.47 -28.04
CA THR A 326 2.07 -11.01 -26.79
C THR A 326 1.14 -11.23 -25.60
N ASP A 327 1.74 -11.55 -24.47
CA ASP A 327 1.01 -11.69 -23.21
C ASP A 327 0.62 -10.31 -22.66
N LEU A 328 -0.53 -10.25 -21.98
CA LEU A 328 -0.94 -9.09 -21.21
C LEU A 328 -0.41 -9.23 -19.78
N ASN A 329 0.22 -8.19 -19.26
CA ASN A 329 0.73 -8.12 -17.90
C ASN A 329 -0.13 -7.16 -17.07
N PHE A 330 -0.37 -7.54 -15.82
CA PHE A 330 -0.97 -6.66 -14.83
C PHE A 330 0.11 -5.99 -14.00
N GLY A 331 -0.12 -4.73 -13.73
CA GLY A 331 0.50 -3.92 -12.67
C GLY A 331 2.03 -3.86 -12.66
N PHE A 332 2.58 -2.73 -13.09
CA PHE A 332 3.88 -2.25 -12.59
C PHE A 332 3.59 -1.16 -11.56
N ASP A 333 4.32 -1.19 -10.44
CA ASP A 333 4.09 -0.30 -9.30
C ASP A 333 2.63 -0.35 -8.77
N PHE A 334 1.95 -1.48 -9.03
CA PHE A 334 0.60 -1.75 -8.53
C PHE A 334 0.66 -2.56 -7.23
N MET A 335 0.03 -2.03 -6.22
CA MET A 335 -0.14 -2.68 -4.92
C MET A 335 -1.63 -2.66 -4.60
N GLY A 336 -2.27 -3.83 -4.55
CA GLY A 336 -3.70 -3.87 -4.27
C GLY A 336 -4.41 -5.14 -4.71
N THR A 337 -5.72 -5.06 -4.84
CA THR A 337 -6.57 -6.19 -5.27
C THR A 337 -7.21 -5.92 -6.62
N ILE A 338 -7.17 -6.90 -7.50
CA ILE A 338 -7.90 -6.94 -8.76
C ILE A 338 -9.19 -7.71 -8.52
N GLY A 339 -10.32 -7.01 -8.56
CA GLY A 339 -11.65 -7.59 -8.36
C GLY A 339 -12.11 -8.35 -9.60
N GLN A 340 -12.19 -7.65 -10.71
CA GLN A 340 -12.56 -8.22 -12.01
C GLN A 340 -11.68 -7.64 -13.12
N PHE A 341 -11.33 -8.49 -14.06
CA PHE A 341 -10.78 -8.10 -15.35
C PHE A 341 -11.56 -8.81 -16.44
N ARG A 342 -12.06 -8.06 -17.40
CA ARG A 342 -12.80 -8.57 -18.54
C ARG A 342 -12.27 -7.95 -19.80
N MET A 343 -12.26 -8.74 -20.86
CA MET A 343 -11.80 -8.30 -22.18
C MET A 343 -12.67 -8.93 -23.27
N TRP A 344 -12.98 -8.17 -24.29
CA TRP A 344 -13.77 -8.57 -25.45
C TRP A 344 -13.10 -8.10 -26.72
N ASP A 345 -13.23 -8.89 -27.79
CA ASP A 345 -12.79 -8.59 -29.16
C ASP A 345 -13.86 -7.87 -29.99
N GLU A 346 -14.86 -7.34 -29.32
CA GLU A 346 -15.98 -6.62 -29.92
C GLU A 346 -16.24 -5.30 -29.19
N ASP A 347 -17.14 -4.50 -29.82
CA ASP A 347 -17.47 -3.14 -29.47
C ASP A 347 -18.70 -3.06 -28.53
#